data_c5236ea917608cb23be5accf28926798
#
_entry.id   c5236ea917608cb23be5accf28926798
#
_cell.length_a   1.000
_cell.length_b   1.000
_cell.length_c   1.000
_cell.angle_alpha   90.00
_cell.angle_beta   90.00
_cell.angle_gamma   90.00
#
_symmetry.space_group_name_H-M   'P 1'
#
loop_
_entity.id
_entity.type
_entity.pdbx_description
1 polymer ?
#
loop_
_entity_poly.entity_id
_entity_poly.type
_entity_poly.pdbx_seq_one_letter_code
_entity_poly.pdbx_strand_id
1 'polypeptide(L)'
;MSKDDRSGLNPFTGKSHYDNVDDDKFLNELERKLHFKSDKRIKFVGTVYDKELLKKIRENAYAYFHGHTVGGTNPSLIEALSSTDLNLLVDVGFNREVAKDCAMYWKREDGYLADLIDKADRLTQNEIEKYGDKAKKRVKEAYTWEHICALYEHVFLKETFNE
;
A
#
# COMPACT_ATOMS: atom_id res chain seq x y z
N MET A 1 -20.88 -15.19 27.32
CA MET A 1 -21.47 -15.40 25.99
C MET A 1 -20.48 -14.87 24.96
N SER A 2 -19.88 -15.80 24.21
CA SER A 2 -18.83 -15.60 23.24
C SER A 2 -19.33 -14.71 22.10
N LYS A 3 -18.66 -13.59 21.82
CA LYS A 3 -18.81 -12.87 20.55
C LYS A 3 -18.19 -13.71 19.46
N ASP A 4 -19.02 -14.07 18.49
CA ASP A 4 -18.76 -14.84 17.30
C ASP A 4 -17.55 -14.29 16.52
N ASP A 5 -16.44 -15.00 16.57
CA ASP A 5 -15.20 -14.68 15.83
C ASP A 5 -15.32 -15.19 14.39
N ARG A 6 -16.30 -14.64 13.64
CA ARG A 6 -16.49 -14.90 12.21
C ARG A 6 -15.83 -13.85 11.31
N SER A 7 -14.98 -13.00 11.84
CA SER A 7 -14.39 -11.86 11.12
C SER A 7 -13.28 -12.21 10.12
N GLY A 8 -12.93 -13.47 9.98
CA GLY A 8 -11.88 -13.92 9.04
C GLY A 8 -12.33 -14.93 7.99
N LEU A 9 -13.63 -15.26 7.93
CA LEU A 9 -14.13 -16.25 6.97
C LEU A 9 -14.76 -15.56 5.76
N ASN A 10 -14.45 -16.09 4.56
CA ASN A 10 -15.14 -15.69 3.34
C ASN A 10 -16.64 -16.05 3.47
N PRO A 11 -17.55 -15.07 3.36
CA PRO A 11 -18.98 -15.28 3.60
C PRO A 11 -19.64 -16.26 2.62
N PHE A 12 -19.01 -16.54 1.46
CA PHE A 12 -19.53 -17.44 0.42
C PHE A 12 -18.96 -18.87 0.51
N THR A 13 -17.74 -19.02 1.05
CA THR A 13 -17.07 -20.32 1.08
C THR A 13 -16.89 -20.88 2.49
N GLY A 14 -17.11 -20.08 3.53
CA GLY A 14 -16.85 -20.46 4.92
C GLY A 14 -15.39 -20.72 5.25
N LYS A 15 -14.48 -20.49 4.28
CA LYS A 15 -13.04 -20.68 4.45
C LYS A 15 -12.38 -19.38 4.92
N SER A 16 -11.36 -19.52 5.74
CA SER A 16 -10.47 -18.40 6.09
C SER A 16 -9.78 -17.89 4.83
N HIS A 17 -9.52 -16.58 4.75
CA HIS A 17 -8.66 -16.05 3.69
C HIS A 17 -7.27 -16.69 3.68
N TYR A 18 -6.84 -17.26 4.79
CA TYR A 18 -5.59 -18.03 4.90
C TYR A 18 -5.66 -19.39 4.20
N ASP A 19 -6.82 -20.02 4.15
CA ASP A 19 -6.99 -21.34 3.51
C ASP A 19 -6.72 -21.28 2.00
N ASN A 20 -6.89 -20.10 1.37
CA ASN A 20 -6.58 -19.89 -0.04
C ASN A 20 -5.07 -19.63 -0.30
N VAL A 21 -4.31 -19.23 0.71
CA VAL A 21 -2.86 -18.97 0.58
C VAL A 21 -2.07 -20.29 0.54
N ASP A 22 -2.56 -21.33 1.21
CA ASP A 22 -1.88 -22.63 1.23
C ASP A 22 -2.12 -23.46 -0.04
N ASP A 23 -3.20 -23.19 -0.78
CA ASP A 23 -3.54 -23.89 -2.04
C ASP A 23 -3.02 -23.15 -3.30
N ASP A 24 -2.39 -21.98 -3.17
CA ASP A 24 -1.84 -21.24 -4.29
C ASP A 24 -0.53 -21.87 -4.80
N LYS A 25 -0.57 -22.40 -6.03
CA LYS A 25 0.59 -23.02 -6.68
C LYS A 25 1.80 -22.06 -6.72
N PHE A 26 1.56 -20.76 -6.92
CA PHE A 26 2.60 -19.75 -6.96
C PHE A 26 3.27 -19.58 -5.60
N LEU A 27 2.46 -19.49 -4.53
CA LEU A 27 2.98 -19.35 -3.16
C LEU A 27 3.77 -20.59 -2.73
N ASN A 28 3.29 -21.77 -3.09
CA ASN A 28 3.98 -23.04 -2.81
C ASN A 28 5.30 -23.15 -3.59
N GLU A 29 5.36 -22.64 -4.84
CA GLU A 29 6.59 -22.57 -5.60
C GLU A 29 7.59 -21.58 -4.98
N LEU A 30 7.13 -20.42 -4.52
CA LEU A 30 7.95 -19.45 -3.79
C LEU A 30 8.48 -20.04 -2.49
N GLU A 31 7.62 -20.72 -1.71
CA GLU A 31 8.06 -21.37 -0.47
C GLU A 31 9.14 -22.42 -0.72
N ARG A 32 8.98 -23.23 -1.77
CA ARG A 32 9.97 -24.24 -2.14
C ARG A 32 11.33 -23.62 -2.51
N LYS A 33 11.34 -22.40 -3.09
CA LYS A 33 12.55 -21.68 -3.49
C LYS A 33 13.18 -20.88 -2.36
N LEU A 34 12.36 -20.23 -1.55
CA LEU A 34 12.81 -19.19 -0.62
C LEU A 34 12.72 -19.59 0.85
N HIS A 35 11.97 -20.66 1.16
CA HIS A 35 11.76 -21.15 2.54
C HIS A 35 11.28 -20.04 3.51
N PHE A 36 10.47 -19.09 3.01
CA PHE A 36 10.08 -17.91 3.77
C PHE A 36 9.17 -18.23 4.96
N LYS A 37 8.40 -19.32 4.93
CA LYS A 37 7.55 -19.76 6.06
C LYS A 37 8.39 -20.14 7.29
N SER A 38 9.65 -20.55 7.11
CA SER A 38 10.57 -20.87 8.20
C SER A 38 11.23 -19.64 8.82
N ASP A 39 11.21 -18.50 8.16
CA ASP A 39 11.78 -17.25 8.67
C ASP A 39 10.85 -16.60 9.69
N LYS A 40 11.23 -16.64 10.96
CA LYS A 40 10.44 -16.07 12.07
C LYS A 40 10.22 -14.55 11.97
N ARG A 41 10.99 -13.86 11.13
CA ARG A 41 10.83 -12.42 10.88
C ARG A 41 9.62 -12.15 9.99
N ILE A 42 9.24 -13.10 9.13
CA ILE A 42 8.08 -12.98 8.24
C ILE A 42 6.82 -13.36 9.00
N LYS A 43 5.85 -12.44 9.03
CA LYS A 43 4.57 -12.61 9.71
C LYS A 43 3.42 -12.42 8.74
N PHE A 44 2.65 -13.47 8.51
CA PHE A 44 1.41 -13.40 7.75
C PHE A 44 0.28 -13.06 8.72
N VAL A 45 -0.16 -11.81 8.73
CA VAL A 45 -1.20 -11.33 9.65
C VAL A 45 -2.61 -11.39 9.05
N GLY A 46 -2.73 -11.81 7.79
CA GLY A 46 -3.99 -11.89 7.07
C GLY A 46 -4.65 -10.55 6.79
N THR A 47 -5.94 -10.61 6.51
CA THR A 47 -6.72 -9.40 6.22
C THR A 47 -7.09 -8.70 7.51
N VAL A 48 -6.68 -7.46 7.66
CA VAL A 48 -7.04 -6.60 8.79
C VAL A 48 -8.23 -5.73 8.37
N TYR A 49 -9.42 -6.02 8.93
CA TYR A 49 -10.65 -5.27 8.68
C TYR A 49 -10.80 -4.05 9.61
N ASP A 50 -10.16 -4.07 10.77
CA ASP A 50 -10.13 -2.95 11.69
C ASP A 50 -9.25 -1.84 11.11
N LYS A 51 -9.90 -0.74 10.69
CA LYS A 51 -9.22 0.40 10.04
C LYS A 51 -8.25 1.12 10.99
N GLU A 52 -8.58 1.21 12.27
CA GLU A 52 -7.71 1.85 13.25
C GLU A 52 -6.47 1.00 13.53
N LEU A 53 -6.64 -0.32 13.62
CA LEU A 53 -5.51 -1.25 13.74
C LEU A 53 -4.63 -1.19 12.49
N LEU A 54 -5.21 -1.23 11.29
CA LEU A 54 -4.46 -1.15 10.04
C LEU A 54 -3.67 0.16 9.92
N LYS A 55 -4.29 1.28 10.32
CA LYS A 55 -3.64 2.58 10.39
C LYS A 55 -2.45 2.54 11.34
N LYS A 56 -2.62 2.02 12.56
CA LYS A 56 -1.53 1.89 13.54
C LYS A 56 -0.39 1.00 13.06
N ILE A 57 -0.69 -0.09 12.35
CA ILE A 57 0.34 -0.95 11.73
C ILE A 57 1.17 -0.13 10.74
N ARG A 58 0.52 0.67 9.89
CA ARG A 58 1.20 1.53 8.90
C ARG A 58 1.99 2.66 9.55
N GLU A 59 1.44 3.33 10.56
CA GLU A 59 2.10 4.43 11.29
C GLU A 59 3.37 3.96 12.03
N ASN A 60 3.42 2.70 12.45
CA ASN A 60 4.56 2.13 13.15
C ASN A 60 5.48 1.31 12.24
N ALA A 61 5.20 1.24 10.94
CA ALA A 61 6.06 0.55 10.00
C ALA A 61 7.27 1.41 9.64
N TYR A 62 8.46 0.79 9.58
CA TYR A 62 9.66 1.44 9.05
C TYR A 62 9.47 1.88 7.60
N ALA A 63 8.91 0.99 6.77
CA ALA A 63 8.59 1.28 5.38
C ALA A 63 7.37 0.48 4.90
N TYR A 64 6.70 1.01 3.89
CA TYR A 64 5.62 0.34 3.17
C TYR A 64 6.05 -0.01 1.75
N PHE A 65 5.86 -1.27 1.35
CA PHE A 65 6.16 -1.74 -0.01
C PHE A 65 4.89 -1.82 -0.85
N HIS A 66 4.90 -1.22 -2.04
CA HIS A 66 3.77 -1.25 -2.97
C HIS A 66 4.20 -1.80 -4.33
N GLY A 67 3.90 -3.08 -4.57
CA GLY A 67 4.32 -3.82 -5.76
C GLY A 67 3.27 -3.90 -6.87
N HIS A 68 2.15 -3.18 -6.79
CA HIS A 68 1.09 -3.22 -7.81
C HIS A 68 1.57 -2.63 -9.14
N THR A 69 1.37 -3.39 -10.22
CA THR A 69 1.84 -3.06 -11.57
C THR A 69 0.70 -2.89 -12.57
N VAL A 70 -0.53 -3.11 -12.13
CA VAL A 70 -1.76 -2.98 -12.93
C VAL A 70 -2.78 -2.19 -12.12
N GLY A 71 -3.50 -1.28 -12.79
CA GLY A 71 -4.55 -0.49 -12.17
C GLY A 71 -4.35 1.01 -12.37
N GLY A 72 -4.92 1.80 -11.48
CA GLY A 72 -4.83 3.26 -11.44
C GLY A 72 -4.52 3.75 -10.03
N THR A 73 -5.22 4.78 -9.57
CA THR A 73 -5.12 5.26 -8.20
C THR A 73 -5.55 4.17 -7.21
N ASN A 74 -4.61 3.68 -6.42
CA ASN A 74 -4.86 2.58 -5.48
C ASN A 74 -5.16 3.14 -4.08
N PRO A 75 -6.34 2.85 -3.49
CA PRO A 75 -6.69 3.34 -2.14
C PRO A 75 -5.67 2.93 -1.07
N SER A 76 -5.14 1.69 -1.12
CA SER A 76 -4.12 1.23 -0.17
C SER A 76 -2.83 2.05 -0.24
N LEU A 77 -2.46 2.56 -1.44
CA LEU A 77 -1.32 3.44 -1.59
C LEU A 77 -1.57 4.81 -0.97
N ILE A 78 -2.76 5.39 -1.19
CA ILE A 78 -3.15 6.66 -0.57
C ILE A 78 -3.16 6.55 0.96
N GLU A 79 -3.72 5.48 1.49
CA GLU A 79 -3.74 5.20 2.92
C GLU A 79 -2.31 5.04 3.48
N ALA A 80 -1.41 4.37 2.77
CA ALA A 80 -0.02 4.22 3.17
C ALA A 80 0.71 5.57 3.15
N LEU A 81 0.58 6.37 2.08
CA LEU A 81 1.15 7.71 1.98
C LEU A 81 0.65 8.66 3.09
N SER A 82 -0.56 8.45 3.59
CA SER A 82 -1.11 9.24 4.71
C SER A 82 -0.60 8.81 6.09
N SER A 83 -0.03 7.61 6.21
CA SER A 83 0.25 6.98 7.50
C SER A 83 1.72 6.59 7.68
N THR A 84 2.39 6.09 6.63
CA THR A 84 3.77 5.61 6.69
C THR A 84 4.72 6.65 6.12
N ASP A 85 5.80 6.96 6.84
CA ASP A 85 6.73 8.00 6.41
C ASP A 85 7.57 7.57 5.19
N LEU A 86 8.02 6.32 5.12
CA LEU A 86 8.83 5.82 4.02
C LEU A 86 8.03 4.86 3.14
N ASN A 87 7.77 5.25 1.89
CA ASN A 87 7.03 4.45 0.93
C ASN A 87 7.95 4.03 -0.22
N LEU A 88 8.07 2.72 -0.45
CA LEU A 88 8.86 2.10 -1.50
C LEU A 88 7.92 1.52 -2.54
N LEU A 89 7.95 2.04 -3.77
CA LEU A 89 6.94 1.76 -4.80
C LEU A 89 7.59 1.19 -6.05
N VAL A 90 6.92 0.23 -6.69
CA VAL A 90 7.32 -0.18 -8.04
C VAL A 90 7.15 0.99 -9.01
N ASP A 91 8.14 1.19 -9.86
CA ASP A 91 8.22 2.29 -10.83
C ASP A 91 7.29 2.05 -12.01
N VAL A 92 6.03 2.46 -11.86
CA VAL A 92 5.01 2.47 -12.91
C VAL A 92 4.28 3.81 -12.91
N GLY A 93 3.70 4.18 -14.07
CA GLY A 93 3.13 5.50 -14.30
C GLY A 93 2.10 5.94 -13.25
N PHE A 94 1.16 5.07 -12.90
CA PHE A 94 0.12 5.43 -11.92
C PHE A 94 0.65 5.55 -10.48
N ASN A 95 1.66 4.78 -10.06
CA ASN A 95 2.29 4.95 -8.75
C ASN A 95 3.06 6.28 -8.70
N ARG A 96 3.75 6.64 -9.80
CA ARG A 96 4.42 7.94 -9.90
C ARG A 96 3.45 9.10 -9.89
N GLU A 97 2.30 8.98 -10.57
CA GLU A 97 1.27 10.03 -10.56
C GLU A 97 0.69 10.24 -9.15
N VAL A 98 0.45 9.16 -8.42
CA VAL A 98 -0.09 9.23 -7.06
C VAL A 98 0.94 9.83 -6.10
N ALA A 99 2.14 9.26 -6.02
CA ALA A 99 3.11 9.61 -4.98
C ALA A 99 4.15 10.65 -5.39
N LYS A 100 4.36 10.90 -6.70
CA LYS A 100 5.34 11.86 -7.23
C LYS A 100 6.73 11.71 -6.58
N ASP A 101 7.22 12.75 -5.91
CA ASP A 101 8.52 12.78 -5.20
C ASP A 101 8.41 12.44 -3.70
N CYS A 102 7.24 11.92 -3.26
CA CYS A 102 6.98 11.56 -1.88
C CYS A 102 7.36 10.11 -1.53
N ALA A 103 7.95 9.37 -2.47
CA ALA A 103 8.29 7.97 -2.32
C ALA A 103 9.59 7.65 -3.05
N MET A 104 10.17 6.50 -2.74
CA MET A 104 11.29 5.92 -3.47
C MET A 104 10.78 4.85 -4.42
N TYR A 105 11.48 4.62 -5.55
CA TYR A 105 10.97 3.78 -6.63
C TYR A 105 12.01 2.75 -7.06
N TRP A 106 11.55 1.52 -7.36
CA TRP A 106 12.37 0.48 -7.95
C TRP A 106 11.81 -0.01 -9.28
N LYS A 107 12.68 -0.38 -10.20
CA LYS A 107 12.30 -1.07 -11.44
C LYS A 107 12.10 -2.56 -11.18
N ARG A 108 11.24 -3.21 -11.97
CA ARG A 108 11.00 -4.67 -11.91
C ARG A 108 12.09 -5.46 -12.63
N GLU A 109 13.32 -5.19 -12.29
CA GLU A 109 14.50 -5.89 -12.81
C GLU A 109 15.28 -6.43 -11.61
N ASP A 110 16.02 -7.49 -11.81
CA ASP A 110 16.81 -8.14 -10.76
C ASP A 110 17.79 -7.15 -10.12
N GLY A 111 17.86 -7.16 -8.80
CA GLY A 111 18.73 -6.31 -8.00
C GLY A 111 18.16 -4.93 -7.64
N TYR A 112 17.30 -4.32 -8.45
CA TYR A 112 16.82 -2.95 -8.21
C TYR A 112 16.08 -2.77 -6.88
N LEU A 113 15.28 -3.75 -6.46
CA LEU A 113 14.62 -3.68 -5.16
C LEU A 113 15.62 -3.79 -4.00
N ALA A 114 16.61 -4.69 -4.13
CA ALA A 114 17.67 -4.81 -3.13
C ALA A 114 18.46 -3.51 -3.00
N ASP A 115 18.89 -2.93 -4.13
CA ASP A 115 19.57 -1.62 -4.15
C ASP A 115 18.73 -0.50 -3.52
N LEU A 116 17.40 -0.55 -3.71
CA LEU A 116 16.51 0.43 -3.10
C LEU A 116 16.42 0.24 -1.58
N ILE A 117 16.35 -1.00 -1.10
CA ILE A 117 16.36 -1.31 0.34
C ILE A 117 17.66 -0.82 0.97
N ASP A 118 18.81 -1.11 0.34
CA ASP A 118 20.11 -0.65 0.82
C ASP A 118 20.23 0.88 0.87
N LYS A 119 19.57 1.58 -0.07
CA LYS A 119 19.48 3.05 -0.04
C LYS A 119 18.58 3.53 1.08
N ALA A 120 17.42 2.89 1.26
CA ALA A 120 16.47 3.20 2.32
C ALA A 120 17.10 3.04 3.71
N ASP A 121 17.88 1.97 3.92
CA ASP A 121 18.56 1.70 5.19
C ASP A 121 19.68 2.70 5.54
N ARG A 122 20.14 3.47 4.55
CA ARG A 122 21.12 4.55 4.76
C ARG A 122 20.51 5.92 5.06
N LEU A 123 19.19 6.04 4.92
CA LEU A 123 18.50 7.29 5.21
C LEU A 123 18.57 7.62 6.69
N THR A 124 18.81 8.88 6.97
CA THR A 124 18.67 9.42 8.32
C THR A 124 17.20 9.56 8.68
N GLN A 125 16.90 9.56 9.98
CA GLN A 125 15.52 9.77 10.47
C GLN A 125 14.91 11.07 9.90
N ASN A 126 15.66 12.15 9.80
CA ASN A 126 15.21 13.42 9.23
C ASN A 126 14.85 13.31 7.72
N GLU A 127 15.56 12.47 6.96
CA GLU A 127 15.24 12.24 5.55
C GLU A 127 13.96 11.41 5.41
N ILE A 128 13.76 10.41 6.26
CA ILE A 128 12.52 9.62 6.32
C ILE A 128 11.33 10.52 6.66
N GLU A 129 11.46 11.35 7.69
CA GLU A 129 10.41 12.32 8.09
C GLU A 129 10.05 13.29 6.96
N LYS A 130 11.04 13.76 6.19
CA LYS A 130 10.78 14.60 5.02
C LYS A 130 9.97 13.90 3.93
N TYR A 131 10.21 12.60 3.70
CA TYR A 131 9.36 11.81 2.81
C TYR A 131 7.94 11.72 3.34
N GLY A 132 7.76 11.44 4.63
CA GLY A 132 6.48 11.35 5.31
C GLY A 132 5.68 12.65 5.26
N ASP A 133 6.32 13.77 5.55
CA ASP A 133 5.69 15.09 5.49
C ASP A 133 5.20 15.43 4.07
N LYS A 134 6.02 15.17 3.06
CA LYS A 134 5.64 15.34 1.65
C LYS A 134 4.46 14.43 1.29
N ALA A 135 4.49 13.16 1.70
CA ALA A 135 3.45 12.19 1.40
C ALA A 135 2.10 12.59 2.03
N LYS A 136 2.09 12.95 3.31
CA LYS A 136 0.90 13.42 4.02
C LYS A 136 0.35 14.71 3.39
N LYS A 137 1.23 15.65 3.03
CA LYS A 137 0.85 16.87 2.32
C LYS A 137 0.21 16.56 0.96
N ARG A 138 0.84 15.69 0.16
CA ARG A 138 0.32 15.27 -1.15
C ARG A 138 -1.09 14.67 -1.06
N VAL A 139 -1.32 13.76 -0.08
CA VAL A 139 -2.64 13.17 0.13
C VAL A 139 -3.66 14.24 0.51
N LYS A 140 -3.32 15.13 1.43
CA LYS A 140 -4.19 16.22 1.88
C LYS A 140 -4.57 17.18 0.74
N GLU A 141 -3.66 17.45 -0.19
CA GLU A 141 -3.88 18.42 -1.28
C GLU A 141 -4.61 17.81 -2.47
N ALA A 142 -4.47 16.50 -2.74
CA ALA A 142 -4.94 15.91 -3.99
C ALA A 142 -5.94 14.76 -3.83
N TYR A 143 -6.10 14.20 -2.64
CA TYR A 143 -6.89 12.98 -2.43
C TYR A 143 -7.91 13.10 -1.29
N THR A 144 -8.34 14.32 -0.97
CA THR A 144 -9.48 14.56 -0.09
C THR A 144 -10.79 14.54 -0.87
N TRP A 145 -11.87 14.20 -0.21
CA TRP A 145 -13.20 14.24 -0.81
C TRP A 145 -13.57 15.65 -1.30
N GLU A 146 -13.22 16.68 -0.54
CA GLU A 146 -13.44 18.07 -0.90
C GLU A 146 -12.77 18.42 -2.22
N HIS A 147 -11.50 18.03 -2.39
CA HIS A 147 -10.76 18.29 -3.62
C HIS A 147 -11.36 17.53 -4.81
N ILE A 148 -11.65 16.22 -4.63
CA ILE A 148 -12.21 15.39 -5.70
C ILE A 148 -13.60 15.87 -6.10
N CYS A 149 -14.48 16.20 -5.14
CA CYS A 149 -15.80 16.76 -5.44
C CYS A 149 -15.70 18.08 -6.20
N ALA A 150 -14.79 18.96 -5.80
CA ALA A 150 -14.59 20.24 -6.52
C ALA A 150 -14.11 20.04 -7.97
N LEU A 151 -13.28 19.03 -8.24
CA LEU A 151 -12.87 18.69 -9.61
C LEU A 151 -14.06 18.19 -10.44
N TYR A 152 -14.91 17.34 -9.90
CA TYR A 152 -16.12 16.88 -10.58
C TYR A 152 -17.10 18.03 -10.85
N GLU A 153 -17.36 18.86 -9.85
CA GLU A 153 -18.21 20.05 -9.99
C GLU A 153 -17.70 20.96 -11.10
N HIS A 154 -16.40 21.23 -11.16
CA HIS A 154 -15.80 22.04 -12.22
C HIS A 154 -16.01 21.45 -13.62
N VAL A 155 -15.90 20.13 -13.78
CA VAL A 155 -16.17 19.45 -15.07
C VAL A 155 -17.63 19.59 -15.44
N PHE A 156 -18.55 19.30 -14.54
CA PHE A 156 -20.00 19.39 -14.82
C PHE A 156 -20.42 20.80 -15.15
N LEU A 157 -19.94 21.83 -14.46
CA LEU A 157 -20.26 23.21 -14.74
C LEU A 157 -19.71 23.68 -16.10
N LYS A 158 -18.55 23.21 -16.53
CA LYS A 158 -18.02 23.54 -17.86
C LYS A 158 -18.84 22.94 -19.00
N GLU A 159 -19.31 21.71 -18.86
CA GLU A 159 -20.14 21.04 -19.87
C GLU A 159 -21.53 21.71 -20.01
N THR A 160 -22.09 22.25 -18.90
CA THR A 160 -23.39 22.89 -18.91
C THR A 160 -23.39 24.31 -19.51
N PHE A 161 -22.25 24.95 -19.72
CA PHE A 161 -22.13 26.30 -20.30
C PHE A 161 -21.65 26.30 -21.76
N ASN A 162 -21.44 25.14 -22.38
CA ASN A 162 -21.00 25.02 -23.78
C ASN A 162 -22.15 24.58 -24.74
N GLU A 163 -23.40 24.64 -24.32
CA GLU A 163 -24.60 24.60 -25.16
C GLU A 163 -25.16 26.05 -25.37
#